data_cdf2afea0261d4fd48b504029739c410
#
_entry.id   cdf2afea0261d4fd48b504029739c410
#
_cell.length_a   1.000
_cell.length_b   1.000
_cell.length_c   1.000
_cell.angle_alpha   90.00
_cell.angle_beta   90.00
_cell.angle_gamma   90.00
#
_symmetry.space_group_name_H-M   'P 1'
#
loop_
_entity.id
_entity.type
_entity.pdbx_description
1 polymer ?
#
loop_
_entity_poly.entity_id
_entity_poly.type
_entity_poly.pdbx_seq_one_letter_code
_entity_poly.pdbx_strand_id
1 'polypeptide(L)'
;MRKLSLLVLLFACFTFAADKPASPELSKQGYEQFKSLQGDWIGTSTKGWKEEIRFNVIAAGSAVEERSFDAHPGETMLTIVHLDGERLMLTHYCAAKNQPRLLATTISPDGKTFEFTFLDATNLPSRDKGHMDKAVYRFIDENHFTTKWTWYENGQEKWLEEIQMERMPVKAAK
;
A
#
# COMPACT_ATOMS: atom_id res chain seq x y z
N MET A 1 -1.17 -8.02 -64.59
CA MET A 1 -0.47 -7.10 -63.66
C MET A 1 -1.19 -7.13 -62.32
N ARG A 2 -0.67 -7.88 -61.34
CA ARG A 2 -1.27 -8.03 -59.99
C ARG A 2 -0.77 -6.88 -59.10
N LYS A 3 -1.68 -6.03 -58.63
CA LYS A 3 -1.36 -4.98 -57.65
C LYS A 3 -1.23 -5.59 -56.27
N LEU A 4 -0.05 -5.59 -55.71
CA LEU A 4 0.24 -6.02 -54.35
C LEU A 4 -0.09 -4.85 -53.40
N SER A 5 -1.20 -4.95 -52.71
CA SER A 5 -1.55 -3.97 -51.63
C SER A 5 -0.79 -4.31 -50.36
N LEU A 6 0.15 -3.44 -49.98
CA LEU A 6 0.90 -3.51 -48.76
C LEU A 6 0.01 -3.00 -47.59
N LEU A 7 -0.47 -3.91 -46.74
CA LEU A 7 -1.21 -3.55 -45.53
C LEU A 7 -0.23 -3.23 -44.42
N VAL A 8 -0.05 -1.96 -44.12
CA VAL A 8 0.76 -1.49 -43.01
C VAL A 8 -0.05 -1.60 -41.72
N LEU A 9 0.24 -2.61 -40.89
CA LEU A 9 -0.29 -2.69 -39.53
C LEU A 9 0.43 -1.68 -38.63
N LEU A 10 -0.25 -0.60 -38.28
CA LEU A 10 0.19 0.30 -37.21
C LEU A 10 -0.04 -0.38 -35.85
N PHE A 11 1.04 -0.88 -35.24
CA PHE A 11 1.03 -1.26 -33.82
C PHE A 11 1.00 0.01 -32.98
N ALA A 12 -0.14 0.34 -32.40
CA ALA A 12 -0.23 1.35 -31.36
C ALA A 12 0.41 0.81 -30.07
N CYS A 13 1.65 1.21 -29.79
CA CYS A 13 2.26 0.99 -28.49
C CYS A 13 1.54 1.87 -27.46
N PHE A 14 0.65 1.29 -26.68
CA PHE A 14 0.12 1.93 -25.47
C PHE A 14 1.23 1.94 -24.43
N THR A 15 1.96 3.02 -24.30
CA THR A 15 2.81 3.27 -23.14
C THR A 15 1.90 3.63 -21.97
N PHE A 16 1.73 2.72 -21.02
CA PHE A 16 1.20 3.09 -19.71
C PHE A 16 2.21 4.04 -19.08
N ALA A 17 1.82 5.29 -18.91
CA ALA A 17 2.60 6.23 -18.12
C ALA A 17 2.60 5.68 -16.68
N ALA A 18 3.78 5.36 -16.15
CA ALA A 18 3.91 5.03 -14.73
C ALA A 18 3.50 6.25 -13.91
N ASP A 19 2.74 6.03 -12.84
CA ASP A 19 2.34 7.11 -11.94
C ASP A 19 3.57 7.84 -11.39
N LYS A 20 3.48 9.17 -11.39
CA LYS A 20 4.58 10.01 -10.91
C LYS A 20 4.64 9.92 -9.37
N PRO A 21 5.84 9.72 -8.77
CA PRO A 21 5.96 9.73 -7.31
C PRO A 21 5.61 11.10 -6.71
N ALA A 22 5.16 11.09 -5.47
CA ALA A 22 5.00 12.31 -4.67
C ALA A 22 6.34 13.06 -4.52
N SER A 23 6.30 14.34 -4.12
CA SER A 23 7.52 15.12 -3.98
C SER A 23 8.46 14.52 -2.92
N PRO A 24 9.80 14.68 -3.09
CA PRO A 24 10.79 14.16 -2.16
C PRO A 24 10.58 14.63 -0.72
N GLU A 25 10.24 15.90 -0.54
CA GLU A 25 10.00 16.49 0.77
C GLU A 25 8.79 15.87 1.47
N LEU A 26 7.65 15.74 0.77
CA LEU A 26 6.46 15.10 1.30
C LEU A 26 6.68 13.61 1.55
N SER A 27 7.46 12.93 0.70
CA SER A 27 7.84 11.52 0.90
C SER A 27 8.64 11.34 2.19
N LYS A 28 9.61 12.21 2.46
CA LYS A 28 10.42 12.17 3.68
C LYS A 28 9.59 12.49 4.92
N GLN A 29 8.75 13.53 4.86
CA GLN A 29 7.81 13.84 5.93
C GLN A 29 6.86 12.67 6.21
N GLY A 30 6.30 12.07 5.17
CA GLY A 30 5.43 10.91 5.27
C GLY A 30 6.11 9.73 5.94
N TYR A 31 7.37 9.47 5.61
CA TYR A 31 8.13 8.40 6.25
C TYR A 31 8.28 8.62 7.76
N GLU A 32 8.59 9.85 8.21
CA GLU A 32 8.63 10.16 9.63
C GLU A 32 7.26 9.98 10.31
N GLN A 33 6.19 10.27 9.58
CA GLN A 33 4.83 10.06 10.09
C GLN A 33 4.49 8.56 10.24
N PHE A 34 4.93 7.70 9.30
CA PHE A 34 4.80 6.25 9.49
C PHE A 34 5.59 5.75 10.69
N LYS A 35 6.77 6.29 10.99
CA LYS A 35 7.51 5.96 12.22
C LYS A 35 6.74 6.30 13.50
N SER A 36 5.93 7.37 13.48
CA SER A 36 5.13 7.76 14.64
C SER A 36 4.02 6.77 14.99
N LEU A 37 3.68 5.85 14.06
CA LEU A 37 2.71 4.79 14.32
C LEU A 37 3.25 3.69 15.24
N GLN A 38 4.54 3.66 15.57
CA GLN A 38 5.12 2.61 16.42
C GLN A 38 4.24 2.30 17.62
N GLY A 39 3.94 1.01 17.83
CA GLY A 39 3.07 0.50 18.88
C GLY A 39 1.96 -0.41 18.37
N ASP A 40 1.03 -0.74 19.25
CA ASP A 40 -0.11 -1.62 18.99
C ASP A 40 -1.37 -0.82 18.70
N TRP A 41 -2.14 -1.30 17.74
CA TRP A 41 -3.36 -0.68 17.26
C TRP A 41 -4.47 -1.70 17.11
N ILE A 42 -5.72 -1.26 17.34
CA ILE A 42 -6.90 -2.07 17.08
C ILE A 42 -7.80 -1.36 16.06
N GLY A 43 -8.26 -2.11 15.08
CA GLY A 43 -9.08 -1.61 14.00
C GLY A 43 -10.50 -2.16 14.01
N THR A 44 -11.41 -1.38 13.44
CA THR A 44 -12.76 -1.82 13.12
C THR A 44 -13.00 -1.58 11.63
N SER A 45 -13.21 -2.69 10.92
CA SER A 45 -13.50 -2.70 9.50
C SER A 45 -14.92 -2.24 9.22
N THR A 46 -15.14 -1.58 8.07
CA THR A 46 -16.49 -1.29 7.55
C THR A 46 -17.31 -2.55 7.27
N LYS A 47 -16.69 -3.72 7.25
CA LYS A 47 -17.34 -5.03 7.13
C LYS A 47 -17.61 -5.70 8.48
N GLY A 48 -17.27 -5.04 9.59
CA GLY A 48 -17.65 -5.43 10.94
C GLY A 48 -16.66 -6.32 11.68
N TRP A 49 -15.53 -6.73 11.12
CA TRP A 49 -14.50 -7.46 11.85
C TRP A 49 -13.49 -6.54 12.55
N LYS A 50 -12.73 -7.11 13.45
CA LYS A 50 -11.65 -6.45 14.16
C LYS A 50 -10.31 -6.84 13.54
N GLU A 51 -9.40 -5.89 13.48
CA GLU A 51 -8.02 -6.08 13.05
C GLU A 51 -7.08 -5.57 14.14
N GLU A 52 -6.00 -6.29 14.39
CA GLU A 52 -4.90 -5.83 15.23
C GLU A 52 -3.69 -5.58 14.35
N ILE A 53 -3.06 -4.43 14.52
CA ILE A 53 -1.84 -4.07 13.80
C ILE A 53 -0.77 -3.70 14.82
N ARG A 54 0.46 -4.15 14.59
CA ARG A 54 1.65 -3.67 15.28
C ARG A 54 2.59 -3.00 14.32
N PHE A 55 2.99 -1.78 14.67
CA PHE A 55 4.06 -1.07 13.97
C PHE A 55 5.36 -1.11 14.76
N ASN A 56 6.47 -1.43 14.06
CA ASN A 56 7.81 -1.41 14.60
C ASN A 56 8.74 -0.63 13.67
N VAL A 57 9.53 0.28 14.24
CA VAL A 57 10.64 0.88 13.52
C VAL A 57 11.81 -0.10 13.58
N ILE A 58 12.27 -0.58 12.42
CA ILE A 58 13.27 -1.64 12.28
C ILE A 58 14.47 -1.17 11.44
N ALA A 59 15.46 -2.04 11.27
CA ALA A 59 16.62 -1.81 10.39
C ALA A 59 17.31 -0.46 10.66
N ALA A 60 17.61 -0.18 11.95
CA ALA A 60 18.22 1.08 12.39
C ALA A 60 17.45 2.35 11.96
N GLY A 61 16.13 2.26 11.86
CA GLY A 61 15.26 3.38 11.51
C GLY A 61 15.04 3.57 10.01
N SER A 62 15.50 2.64 9.17
CA SER A 62 15.36 2.73 7.71
C SER A 62 14.12 2.04 7.15
N ALA A 63 13.36 1.33 8.00
CA ALA A 63 12.09 0.72 7.62
C ALA A 63 11.09 0.72 8.76
N VAL A 64 9.81 0.75 8.41
CA VAL A 64 8.69 0.57 9.34
C VAL A 64 7.99 -0.72 8.96
N GLU A 65 7.98 -1.68 9.89
CA GLU A 65 7.20 -2.91 9.77
C GLU A 65 5.78 -2.64 10.25
N GLU A 66 4.79 -2.96 9.45
CA GLU A 66 3.39 -3.05 9.82
C GLU A 66 3.00 -4.53 9.77
N ARG A 67 2.73 -5.11 10.92
CA ARG A 67 2.27 -6.49 11.03
C ARG A 67 0.80 -6.51 11.34
N SER A 68 0.02 -6.99 10.40
CA SER A 68 -1.41 -7.16 10.50
C SER A 68 -1.74 -8.55 11.02
N PHE A 69 -2.50 -8.60 12.10
CA PHE A 69 -3.09 -9.83 12.65
C PHE A 69 -4.57 -9.79 12.28
N ASP A 70 -4.89 -10.35 11.13
CA ASP A 70 -6.24 -10.33 10.62
C ASP A 70 -7.20 -11.09 11.57
N ALA A 71 -8.47 -10.69 11.55
CA ALA A 71 -9.57 -11.41 12.16
C ALA A 71 -9.77 -12.83 11.57
N HIS A 72 -9.16 -13.11 10.43
CA HIS A 72 -9.13 -14.46 9.85
C HIS A 72 -7.97 -15.26 10.46
N PRO A 73 -8.25 -16.28 11.29
CA PRO A 73 -7.22 -17.07 11.95
C PRO A 73 -6.24 -17.67 10.94
N GLY A 74 -4.96 -17.32 11.07
CA GLY A 74 -3.88 -17.86 10.24
C GLY A 74 -3.41 -16.95 9.10
N GLU A 75 -4.05 -15.81 8.87
CA GLU A 75 -3.67 -14.85 7.83
C GLU A 75 -2.96 -13.64 8.44
N THR A 76 -1.72 -13.82 8.88
CA THR A 76 -0.86 -12.68 9.23
C THR A 76 -0.22 -12.13 7.96
N MET A 77 -0.40 -10.84 7.72
CA MET A 77 0.24 -10.14 6.61
C MET A 77 1.27 -9.15 7.13
N LEU A 78 2.19 -8.76 6.26
CA LEU A 78 3.28 -7.87 6.60
C LEU A 78 3.39 -6.78 5.53
N THR A 79 3.47 -5.53 5.97
CA THR A 79 3.80 -4.40 5.09
C THR A 79 5.09 -3.75 5.59
N ILE A 80 6.03 -3.51 4.69
CA ILE A 80 7.25 -2.76 4.98
C ILE A 80 7.20 -1.43 4.27
N VAL A 81 7.18 -0.33 5.05
CA VAL A 81 7.25 1.04 4.54
C VAL A 81 8.68 1.53 4.64
N HIS A 82 9.21 2.10 3.55
CA HIS A 82 10.59 2.60 3.49
C HIS A 82 10.74 3.71 2.44
N LEU A 83 11.88 4.36 2.43
CA LEU A 83 12.28 5.23 1.33
C LEU A 83 13.12 4.44 0.32
N ASP A 84 12.84 4.60 -0.97
CA ASP A 84 13.68 4.19 -2.08
C ASP A 84 14.25 5.44 -2.73
N GLY A 85 15.45 5.84 -2.32
CA GLY A 85 15.97 7.16 -2.59
C GLY A 85 15.07 8.24 -1.98
N GLU A 86 14.41 9.01 -2.82
CA GLU A 86 13.50 10.09 -2.41
C GLU A 86 12.01 9.69 -2.50
N ARG A 87 11.71 8.42 -2.81
CA ARG A 87 10.35 7.94 -3.01
C ARG A 87 9.87 7.18 -1.78
N LEU A 88 8.69 7.52 -1.28
CA LEU A 88 8.04 6.74 -0.24
C LEU A 88 7.37 5.52 -0.87
N MET A 89 7.71 4.34 -0.38
CA MET A 89 7.23 3.06 -0.90
C MET A 89 6.76 2.14 0.21
N LEU A 90 5.93 1.18 -0.16
CA LEU A 90 5.64 0.03 0.67
C LEU A 90 5.72 -1.27 -0.14
N THR A 91 6.10 -2.35 0.54
CA THR A 91 6.01 -3.73 0.04
C THR A 91 5.07 -4.50 0.94
N HIS A 92 4.01 -5.04 0.36
CA HIS A 92 3.00 -5.80 1.08
C HIS A 92 3.18 -7.31 0.83
N TYR A 93 3.42 -8.08 1.89
CA TYR A 93 3.51 -9.55 1.84
C TYR A 93 2.13 -10.13 2.08
N CYS A 94 1.44 -10.41 1.00
CA CYS A 94 0.03 -10.75 0.98
C CYS A 94 -0.22 -12.26 1.23
N ALA A 95 -1.33 -12.58 1.87
CA ALA A 95 -1.84 -13.96 1.99
C ALA A 95 -2.13 -14.60 0.61
N ALA A 96 -2.31 -13.78 -0.44
CA ALA A 96 -2.40 -14.23 -1.83
C ALA A 96 -1.07 -14.76 -2.41
N LYS A 97 0.01 -14.82 -1.59
CA LYS A 97 1.34 -15.35 -1.92
C LYS A 97 2.11 -14.53 -2.95
N ASN A 98 1.71 -13.30 -3.17
CA ASN A 98 2.48 -12.32 -3.95
C ASN A 98 2.92 -11.14 -3.07
N GLN A 99 3.87 -10.34 -3.55
CA GLN A 99 4.43 -9.22 -2.82
C GLN A 99 4.35 -7.96 -3.70
N PRO A 100 3.18 -7.29 -3.76
CA PRO A 100 3.05 -6.04 -4.47
C PRO A 100 3.89 -4.94 -3.77
N ARG A 101 4.57 -4.14 -4.61
CA ARG A 101 5.20 -2.90 -4.19
C ARG A 101 4.35 -1.74 -4.67
N LEU A 102 4.05 -0.84 -3.76
CA LEU A 102 3.25 0.34 -4.05
C LEU A 102 4.10 1.59 -3.82
N LEU A 103 3.91 2.57 -4.67
CA LEU A 103 4.59 3.86 -4.63
C LEU A 103 3.61 4.94 -4.15
N ALA A 104 4.02 5.79 -3.21
CA ALA A 104 3.24 6.97 -2.85
C ALA A 104 3.22 7.94 -4.04
N THR A 105 2.08 8.07 -4.68
CA THR A 105 1.85 8.94 -5.84
C THR A 105 1.12 10.22 -5.47
N THR A 106 0.32 10.16 -4.41
CA THR A 106 -0.35 11.33 -3.86
C THR A 106 -0.10 11.43 -2.36
N ILE A 107 0.37 12.58 -1.92
CA ILE A 107 0.39 12.97 -0.52
C ILE A 107 -0.34 14.30 -0.42
N SER A 108 -1.35 14.38 0.45
CA SER A 108 -2.11 15.62 0.62
C SER A 108 -1.22 16.77 1.11
N PRO A 109 -1.53 18.02 0.78
CA PRO A 109 -0.69 19.16 1.17
C PRO A 109 -0.51 19.33 2.68
N ASP A 110 -1.46 18.83 3.47
CA ASP A 110 -1.38 18.81 4.94
C ASP A 110 -0.56 17.63 5.49
N GLY A 111 -0.03 16.78 4.60
CA GLY A 111 0.75 15.61 4.96
C GLY A 111 -0.02 14.50 5.66
N LYS A 112 -1.35 14.51 5.63
CA LYS A 112 -2.16 13.57 6.41
C LYS A 112 -2.72 12.40 5.63
N THR A 113 -2.82 12.51 4.30
CA THR A 113 -3.36 11.45 3.45
C THR A 113 -2.30 11.00 2.45
N PHE A 114 -2.08 9.70 2.40
CA PHE A 114 -1.09 9.04 1.54
C PHE A 114 -1.83 8.05 0.66
N GLU A 115 -1.74 8.22 -0.65
CA GLU A 115 -2.22 7.25 -1.63
C GLU A 115 -1.03 6.56 -2.28
N PHE A 116 -0.99 5.25 -2.15
CA PHE A 116 -0.01 4.37 -2.75
C PHE A 116 -0.66 3.62 -3.90
N THR A 117 0.00 3.62 -5.06
CA THR A 117 -0.46 2.91 -6.26
C THR A 117 0.54 1.83 -6.66
N PHE A 118 0.05 0.83 -7.35
CA PHE A 118 0.84 -0.32 -7.77
C PHE A 118 2.03 0.10 -8.65
N LEU A 119 3.22 -0.34 -8.26
CA LEU A 119 4.44 -0.20 -9.05
C LEU A 119 4.77 -1.50 -9.80
N ASP A 120 4.93 -2.58 -9.04
CA ASP A 120 5.18 -3.94 -9.50
C ASP A 120 4.92 -4.97 -8.40
N ALA A 121 5.15 -6.25 -8.68
CA ALA A 121 5.05 -7.30 -7.67
C ALA A 121 5.98 -8.47 -7.97
N THR A 122 6.45 -9.16 -6.92
CA THR A 122 7.03 -10.49 -7.04
C THR A 122 5.93 -11.56 -6.93
N ASN A 123 6.16 -12.75 -7.50
CA ASN A 123 5.20 -13.85 -7.53
C ASN A 123 3.82 -13.48 -8.11
N LEU A 124 3.78 -12.53 -9.03
CA LEU A 124 2.60 -12.14 -9.78
C LEU A 124 2.83 -12.50 -11.25
N PRO A 125 2.20 -13.56 -11.76
CA PRO A 125 2.44 -14.05 -13.13
C PRO A 125 2.06 -13.05 -14.23
N SER A 126 1.04 -12.25 -13.98
CA SER A 126 0.61 -11.14 -14.85
C SER A 126 -0.21 -10.12 -14.07
N ARG A 127 -0.32 -8.90 -14.60
CA ARG A 127 -1.01 -7.77 -13.95
C ARG A 127 -2.49 -8.03 -13.68
N ASP A 128 -3.14 -8.88 -14.45
CA ASP A 128 -4.55 -9.25 -14.31
C ASP A 128 -4.81 -10.32 -13.25
N LYS A 129 -3.76 -10.89 -12.62
CA LYS A 129 -3.93 -11.78 -11.48
C LYS A 129 -4.16 -10.99 -10.19
N GLY A 130 -4.88 -11.63 -9.27
CA GLY A 130 -5.29 -11.00 -8.01
C GLY A 130 -4.13 -10.48 -7.16
N HIS A 131 -4.18 -9.21 -6.76
CA HIS A 131 -3.19 -8.57 -5.89
C HIS A 131 -3.74 -7.28 -5.26
N MET A 132 -3.09 -6.82 -4.19
CA MET A 132 -3.34 -5.49 -3.66
C MET A 132 -2.79 -4.45 -4.62
N ASP A 133 -3.62 -3.47 -5.00
CA ASP A 133 -3.34 -2.51 -6.05
C ASP A 133 -3.15 -1.09 -5.55
N LYS A 134 -3.93 -0.71 -4.55
CA LYS A 134 -3.84 0.59 -3.90
C LYS A 134 -3.96 0.48 -2.40
N ALA A 135 -3.32 1.39 -1.71
CA ALA A 135 -3.49 1.60 -0.29
C ALA A 135 -3.63 3.10 0.00
N VAL A 136 -4.57 3.47 0.85
CA VAL A 136 -4.71 4.83 1.33
C VAL A 136 -4.61 4.83 2.84
N TYR A 137 -3.67 5.60 3.38
CA TYR A 137 -3.54 5.86 4.81
C TYR A 137 -3.93 7.29 5.07
N ARG A 138 -4.80 7.51 6.03
CA ARG A 138 -5.23 8.85 6.46
C ARG A 138 -5.02 8.99 7.95
N PHE A 139 -4.07 9.83 8.33
CA PHE A 139 -3.79 10.19 9.72
C PHE A 139 -4.81 11.23 10.20
N ILE A 140 -5.50 10.94 11.28
CA ILE A 140 -6.50 11.83 11.88
C ILE A 140 -5.85 12.63 13.00
N ASP A 141 -5.24 11.92 13.97
CA ASP A 141 -4.48 12.46 15.08
C ASP A 141 -3.44 11.42 15.57
N GLU A 142 -2.82 11.64 16.71
CA GLU A 142 -1.77 10.77 17.28
C GLU A 142 -2.28 9.36 17.61
N ASN A 143 -3.58 9.20 17.81
CA ASN A 143 -4.22 7.96 18.27
C ASN A 143 -5.19 7.36 17.27
N HIS A 144 -5.43 8.03 16.14
CA HIS A 144 -6.40 7.56 15.14
C HIS A 144 -5.87 7.74 13.71
N PHE A 145 -6.03 6.71 12.90
CA PHE A 145 -5.85 6.77 11.46
C PHE A 145 -6.82 5.81 10.77
N THR A 146 -6.99 5.94 9.46
CA THR A 146 -7.72 4.95 8.67
C THR A 146 -6.82 4.36 7.60
N THR A 147 -7.04 3.10 7.28
CA THR A 147 -6.47 2.45 6.10
C THR A 147 -7.56 2.01 5.15
N LYS A 148 -7.21 1.98 3.88
CA LYS A 148 -8.12 1.67 2.79
C LYS A 148 -7.35 0.93 1.71
N TRP A 149 -7.78 -0.33 1.39
CA TRP A 149 -7.10 -1.20 0.45
C TRP A 149 -8.00 -1.55 -0.73
N THR A 150 -7.40 -1.62 -1.91
CA THR A 150 -8.07 -2.00 -3.14
C THR A 150 -7.42 -3.25 -3.71
N TRP A 151 -8.24 -4.23 -4.03
CA TRP A 151 -7.88 -5.43 -4.77
C TRP A 151 -8.08 -5.22 -6.26
N TYR A 152 -7.14 -5.71 -7.07
CA TYR A 152 -7.27 -5.74 -8.51
C TYR A 152 -7.20 -7.16 -9.03
N GLU A 153 -8.10 -7.52 -9.93
CA GLU A 153 -8.14 -8.81 -10.59
C GLU A 153 -8.97 -8.73 -11.86
N ASN A 154 -8.51 -9.40 -12.94
CA ASN A 154 -9.21 -9.51 -14.22
C ASN A 154 -9.66 -8.16 -14.81
N GLY A 155 -8.78 -7.17 -14.76
CA GLY A 155 -9.07 -5.83 -15.29
C GLY A 155 -9.98 -4.97 -14.42
N GLN A 156 -10.29 -5.41 -13.18
CA GLN A 156 -11.22 -4.71 -12.30
C GLN A 156 -10.61 -4.42 -10.94
N GLU A 157 -10.75 -3.19 -10.48
CA GLU A 157 -10.51 -2.81 -9.09
C GLU A 157 -11.72 -3.16 -8.25
N LYS A 158 -11.48 -3.76 -7.08
CA LYS A 158 -12.48 -3.99 -6.04
C LYS A 158 -12.02 -3.32 -4.77
N TRP A 159 -12.80 -2.40 -4.32
CA TRP A 159 -12.68 -1.85 -2.99
C TRP A 159 -12.92 -2.94 -1.96
N LEU A 160 -11.95 -3.20 -1.11
CA LEU A 160 -12.10 -4.23 -0.09
C LEU A 160 -12.81 -3.70 1.15
N GLU A 161 -12.19 -2.74 1.81
CA GLU A 161 -12.67 -2.20 3.07
C GLU A 161 -11.93 -0.93 3.48
N GLU A 162 -12.51 -0.22 4.43
CA GLU A 162 -11.87 0.82 5.19
C GLU A 162 -11.83 0.39 6.65
N ILE A 163 -10.68 0.55 7.29
CA ILE A 163 -10.44 0.16 8.67
C ILE A 163 -10.13 1.42 9.46
N GLN A 164 -10.89 1.65 10.51
CA GLN A 164 -10.65 2.73 11.46
C GLN A 164 -9.77 2.19 12.58
N MET A 165 -8.57 2.74 12.72
CA MET A 165 -7.55 2.30 13.66
C MET A 165 -7.49 3.24 14.86
N GLU A 166 -7.41 2.65 16.04
CA GLU A 166 -7.22 3.31 17.33
C GLU A 166 -5.99 2.77 18.03
N ARG A 167 -5.16 3.63 18.59
CA ARG A 167 -3.94 3.25 19.32
C ARG A 167 -4.30 2.54 20.61
N MET A 168 -3.73 1.37 20.83
CA MET A 168 -3.88 0.67 22.09
C MET A 168 -3.06 1.34 23.19
N PRO A 169 -3.60 1.44 24.43
CA PRO A 169 -2.82 1.92 25.56
C PRO A 169 -1.57 1.08 25.78
N VAL A 170 -0.44 1.74 26.05
CA VAL A 170 0.78 1.03 26.43
C VAL A 170 0.49 0.20 27.68
N LYS A 171 0.59 -1.13 27.58
CA LYS A 171 0.46 -1.98 28.76
C LYS A 171 1.58 -1.61 29.73
N ALA A 172 1.21 -1.14 30.92
CA ALA A 172 2.20 -0.91 31.96
C ALA A 172 3.00 -2.22 32.19
N ALA A 173 4.32 -2.12 32.13
CA ALA A 173 5.19 -3.24 32.47
C ALA A 173 4.87 -3.69 33.90
N LYS A 174 4.49 -4.97 34.07
CA LYS A 174 4.29 -5.60 35.37
C LYS A 174 5.64 -5.91 36.00
#